data_ae45860829dbf5e1317e32fffefdc62d
#
_entry.id   ae45860829dbf5e1317e32fffefdc62d
#
_cell.length_a   1.000
_cell.length_b   1.000
_cell.length_c   1.000
_cell.angle_alpha   90.00
_cell.angle_beta   90.00
_cell.angle_gamma   90.00
#
_symmetry.space_group_name_H-M   'P 1'
#
loop_
_entity.id
_entity.type
_entity.pdbx_description
1 polymer ?
#
loop_
_entity_poly.entity_id
_entity_poly.type
_entity_poly.pdbx_seq_one_letter_code
_entity_poly.pdbx_strand_id
1 'polypeptide(L)'
;MLILQGGGSLGAFACGVFKALAKRSIRVDIIAGTSIGGVNAAILAGSKDAKHPEHLLEQFWLELSESFVDFDKVTFPSASMPKVIEHLLLPYTNFYNYFPTPTSKHEEHYSRANDNGGDELTIRMKQLRSFYSSAFFGNDKMFKPRWIQETALTDPEYFTPTKWTYMYDHLPLVKTLEKYIDYDKLQPNGNPNARLILTAVNILTAEPLTFDSSKQQITSKHILATSAYPLYNFRWIEVEDGVYAWDGGLLSNTPLREVLDVSPVNDKRIFLVENYPKRVNALPKNLPEVYHRARDIIFSDKTEHSVTMSKVITLYLRYIEELYQLIESNMDLTKVDPKQLKRIRKKYKKYKQERGAEIKDIFYITRDEPFPHMYENADFSPETIKNSIKEGEMKTIQALKGQIRSM
;
A
#
# COMPACT_ATOMS: atom_id res chain seq x y z
N MET A 1 -9.12 0.00 -13.90
CA MET A 1 -7.98 -0.45 -13.07
C MET A 1 -8.08 0.19 -11.69
N LEU A 2 -7.69 -0.52 -10.65
CA LEU A 2 -7.58 -0.01 -9.29
C LEU A 2 -6.12 -0.15 -8.83
N ILE A 3 -5.51 0.95 -8.44
CA ILE A 3 -4.13 1.01 -7.97
C ILE A 3 -4.14 1.39 -6.50
N LEU A 4 -3.56 0.54 -5.65
CA LEU A 4 -3.59 0.66 -4.20
C LEU A 4 -2.19 0.95 -3.67
N GLN A 5 -2.06 2.10 -3.02
CA GLN A 5 -0.81 2.53 -2.38
C GLN A 5 -0.54 1.74 -1.10
N GLY A 6 0.74 1.57 -0.75
CA GLY A 6 1.18 1.04 0.53
C GLY A 6 0.86 1.97 1.71
N GLY A 7 1.02 1.48 2.95
CA GLY A 7 0.77 2.32 4.11
C GLY A 7 0.42 1.64 5.44
N GLY A 8 0.65 0.34 5.59
CA GLY A 8 0.31 -0.38 6.83
C GLY A 8 -1.18 -0.29 7.16
N SER A 9 -1.55 0.11 8.37
CA SER A 9 -2.96 0.23 8.80
C SER A 9 -3.78 1.23 7.98
N LEU A 10 -3.13 2.19 7.30
CA LEU A 10 -3.81 3.14 6.39
C LEU A 10 -4.50 2.43 5.21
N GLY A 11 -4.09 1.20 4.90
CA GLY A 11 -4.73 0.39 3.85
C GLY A 11 -6.22 0.09 4.09
N ALA A 12 -6.74 0.27 5.30
CA ALA A 12 -8.17 0.18 5.59
C ALA A 12 -9.01 1.20 4.78
N PHE A 13 -8.42 2.33 4.41
CA PHE A 13 -9.02 3.32 3.51
C PHE A 13 -9.41 2.72 2.16
N ALA A 14 -8.53 1.88 1.59
CA ALA A 14 -8.80 1.21 0.31
C ALA A 14 -9.99 0.24 0.38
N CYS A 15 -10.26 -0.36 1.54
CA CYS A 15 -11.47 -1.17 1.74
C CYS A 15 -12.72 -0.32 1.50
N GLY A 16 -12.81 0.87 2.11
CA GLY A 16 -13.91 1.79 1.90
C GLY A 16 -14.04 2.24 0.44
N VAL A 17 -12.91 2.50 -0.21
CA VAL A 17 -12.89 2.85 -1.65
C VAL A 17 -13.53 1.72 -2.48
N PHE A 18 -13.10 0.48 -2.30
CA PHE A 18 -13.64 -0.63 -3.07
C PHE A 18 -15.13 -0.88 -2.77
N LYS A 19 -15.56 -0.78 -1.52
CA LYS A 19 -16.99 -0.85 -1.14
C LYS A 19 -17.83 0.17 -1.90
N ALA A 20 -17.36 1.41 -2.03
CA ALA A 20 -18.07 2.46 -2.76
C ALA A 20 -18.11 2.21 -4.28
N LEU A 21 -17.07 1.61 -4.87
CA LEU A 21 -17.04 1.18 -6.27
C LEU A 21 -18.01 0.01 -6.51
N ALA A 22 -18.00 -1.00 -5.64
CA ALA A 22 -18.88 -2.17 -5.71
C ALA A 22 -20.36 -1.79 -5.60
N LYS A 23 -20.74 -0.91 -4.65
CA LYS A 23 -22.10 -0.35 -4.51
C LYS A 23 -22.62 0.36 -5.77
N ARG A 24 -21.72 0.78 -6.67
CA ARG A 24 -22.05 1.41 -7.95
C ARG A 24 -21.89 0.49 -9.14
N SER A 25 -21.67 -0.80 -8.89
CA SER A 25 -21.44 -1.81 -9.93
C SER A 25 -20.29 -1.44 -10.88
N ILE A 26 -19.28 -0.70 -10.37
CA ILE A 26 -18.08 -0.36 -11.12
C ILE A 26 -17.16 -1.58 -11.11
N ARG A 27 -17.06 -2.23 -12.27
CA ARG A 27 -16.19 -3.39 -12.43
C ARG A 27 -14.73 -2.96 -12.53
N VAL A 28 -13.86 -3.72 -11.88
CA VAL A 28 -12.41 -3.54 -11.89
C VAL A 28 -11.78 -4.78 -12.52
N ASP A 29 -11.12 -4.62 -13.66
CA ASP A 29 -10.51 -5.74 -14.41
C ASP A 29 -9.06 -6.03 -13.97
N ILE A 30 -8.36 -5.01 -13.47
CA ILE A 30 -6.98 -5.12 -12.97
C ILE A 30 -6.91 -4.43 -11.61
N ILE A 31 -6.41 -5.14 -10.62
CA ILE A 31 -6.12 -4.60 -9.28
C ILE A 31 -4.63 -4.75 -9.04
N ALA A 32 -3.99 -3.67 -8.66
CA ALA A 32 -2.57 -3.68 -8.34
C ALA A 32 -2.28 -2.96 -7.03
N GLY A 33 -1.22 -3.38 -6.36
CA GLY A 33 -0.84 -2.73 -5.12
C GLY A 33 0.57 -3.07 -4.68
N THR A 34 1.06 -2.22 -3.80
CA THR A 34 2.35 -2.35 -3.12
C THR A 34 2.09 -2.44 -1.62
N SER A 35 2.88 -3.22 -0.89
CA SER A 35 2.75 -3.33 0.56
C SER A 35 1.34 -3.80 0.97
N ILE A 36 0.72 -3.16 1.94
CA ILE A 36 -0.66 -3.42 2.34
C ILE A 36 -1.66 -3.22 1.19
N GLY A 37 -1.35 -2.32 0.23
CA GLY A 37 -2.13 -2.19 -0.99
C GLY A 37 -2.13 -3.47 -1.81
N GLY A 38 -0.99 -4.19 -1.85
CA GLY A 38 -0.88 -5.52 -2.47
C GLY A 38 -1.65 -6.59 -1.72
N VAL A 39 -1.68 -6.55 -0.39
CA VAL A 39 -2.51 -7.45 0.45
C VAL A 39 -3.99 -7.24 0.13
N ASN A 40 -4.46 -5.99 0.14
CA ASN A 40 -5.84 -5.66 -0.24
C ASN A 40 -6.17 -6.12 -1.66
N ALA A 41 -5.26 -5.87 -2.62
CA ALA A 41 -5.42 -6.28 -4.00
C ALA A 41 -5.56 -7.81 -4.14
N ALA A 42 -4.76 -8.58 -3.40
CA ALA A 42 -4.80 -10.03 -3.41
C ALA A 42 -6.11 -10.59 -2.84
N ILE A 43 -6.61 -10.02 -1.73
CA ILE A 43 -7.91 -10.40 -1.15
C ILE A 43 -9.04 -10.14 -2.14
N LEU A 44 -9.04 -8.98 -2.81
CA LEU A 44 -10.07 -8.63 -3.78
C LEU A 44 -10.03 -9.51 -5.04
N ALA A 45 -8.84 -9.73 -5.59
CA ALA A 45 -8.66 -10.50 -6.81
C ALA A 45 -8.92 -12.00 -6.62
N GLY A 46 -8.41 -12.56 -5.51
CA GLY A 46 -8.55 -13.97 -5.17
C GLY A 46 -9.69 -14.28 -4.19
N SER A 47 -10.64 -13.37 -4.00
CA SER A 47 -11.70 -13.52 -3.02
C SER A 47 -12.42 -14.86 -3.09
N LYS A 48 -12.58 -15.54 -1.96
CA LYS A 48 -13.43 -16.75 -1.85
C LYS A 48 -14.89 -16.45 -2.14
N ASP A 49 -15.37 -15.26 -1.77
CA ASP A 49 -16.66 -14.74 -2.19
C ASP A 49 -16.51 -13.90 -3.48
N ALA A 50 -16.75 -14.53 -4.62
CA ALA A 50 -16.63 -13.85 -5.91
C ALA A 50 -17.71 -12.78 -6.16
N LYS A 51 -18.84 -12.84 -5.44
CA LYS A 51 -19.94 -11.88 -5.59
C LYS A 51 -19.74 -10.63 -4.76
N HIS A 52 -19.17 -10.79 -3.57
CA HIS A 52 -18.99 -9.71 -2.59
C HIS A 52 -17.57 -9.67 -2.00
N PRO A 53 -16.53 -9.49 -2.84
CA PRO A 53 -15.14 -9.43 -2.37
C PRO A 53 -14.91 -8.30 -1.37
N GLU A 54 -15.70 -7.22 -1.44
CA GLU A 54 -15.68 -6.10 -0.48
C GLU A 54 -16.00 -6.52 0.94
N HIS A 55 -16.87 -7.51 1.12
CA HIS A 55 -17.23 -8.03 2.45
C HIS A 55 -16.06 -8.78 3.09
N LEU A 56 -15.35 -9.61 2.30
CA LEU A 56 -14.19 -10.34 2.82
C LEU A 56 -13.04 -9.39 3.15
N LEU A 57 -12.83 -8.34 2.35
CA LEU A 57 -11.84 -7.33 2.66
C LEU A 57 -12.19 -6.55 3.92
N GLU A 58 -13.46 -6.22 4.15
CA GLU A 58 -13.91 -5.57 5.39
C GLU A 58 -13.72 -6.49 6.59
N GLN A 59 -14.09 -7.77 6.48
CA GLN A 59 -13.88 -8.76 7.55
C GLN A 59 -12.39 -8.91 7.90
N PHE A 60 -11.51 -8.94 6.91
CA PHE A 60 -10.06 -8.93 7.13
C PHE A 60 -9.63 -7.74 8.00
N TRP A 61 -10.04 -6.52 7.66
CA TRP A 61 -9.68 -5.33 8.42
C TRP A 61 -10.27 -5.32 9.83
N LEU A 62 -11.50 -5.78 9.99
CA LEU A 62 -12.13 -5.90 11.31
C LEU A 62 -11.41 -6.97 12.15
N GLU A 63 -11.05 -8.13 11.59
CA GLU A 63 -10.27 -9.15 12.28
C GLU A 63 -8.91 -8.63 12.75
N LEU A 64 -8.21 -7.83 11.93
CA LEU A 64 -6.97 -7.18 12.35
C LEU A 64 -7.19 -6.22 13.51
N SER A 65 -8.30 -5.48 13.50
CA SER A 65 -8.61 -4.52 14.56
C SER A 65 -9.02 -5.20 15.90
N GLU A 66 -9.63 -6.36 15.84
CA GLU A 66 -9.97 -7.16 17.03
C GLU A 66 -8.72 -7.72 17.72
N SER A 67 -7.65 -7.95 16.97
CA SER A 67 -6.35 -8.40 17.48
C SER A 67 -5.51 -7.28 18.09
N PHE A 68 -6.03 -6.09 18.15
CA PHE A 68 -5.39 -4.96 18.79
C PHE A 68 -5.31 -5.16 20.32
N VAL A 69 -4.09 -5.12 20.85
CA VAL A 69 -3.87 -5.21 22.29
C VAL A 69 -3.99 -3.82 22.91
N ASP A 70 -4.99 -3.60 23.73
CA ASP A 70 -5.16 -2.34 24.46
C ASP A 70 -4.07 -2.24 25.54
N PHE A 71 -3.10 -1.34 25.32
CA PHE A 71 -1.95 -1.19 26.21
C PHE A 71 -2.34 -0.85 27.66
N ASP A 72 -3.45 -0.14 27.88
CA ASP A 72 -3.92 0.23 29.20
C ASP A 72 -4.45 -0.97 30.01
N LYS A 73 -4.80 -2.07 29.32
CA LYS A 73 -5.27 -3.31 29.96
C LYS A 73 -4.16 -4.32 30.21
N VAL A 74 -2.94 -4.03 29.75
CA VAL A 74 -1.79 -4.92 29.94
C VAL A 74 -1.17 -4.67 31.29
N THR A 75 -1.30 -5.62 32.21
CA THR A 75 -0.57 -5.65 33.48
C THR A 75 0.82 -6.19 33.20
N PHE A 76 1.82 -5.33 33.15
CA PHE A 76 3.21 -5.80 33.10
C PHE A 76 3.55 -6.43 34.46
N PRO A 77 4.08 -7.68 34.47
CA PRO A 77 4.71 -8.21 35.68
C PRO A 77 5.81 -7.22 36.10
N SER A 78 5.92 -6.92 37.38
CA SER A 78 6.90 -5.98 37.94
C SER A 78 8.37 -6.38 37.74
N ALA A 79 8.65 -7.45 37.04
CA ALA A 79 9.97 -7.91 36.65
C ALA A 79 10.31 -7.35 35.27
N SER A 80 11.03 -6.23 35.28
CA SER A 80 11.96 -5.72 34.24
C SER A 80 11.64 -6.13 32.78
N MET A 81 11.24 -5.15 31.98
CA MET A 81 11.48 -5.23 30.52
C MET A 81 12.93 -5.75 30.31
N PRO A 82 13.13 -6.75 29.45
CA PRO A 82 14.47 -7.17 29.13
C PRO A 82 15.28 -5.93 28.75
N LYS A 83 16.43 -5.70 29.38
CA LYS A 83 17.33 -4.55 29.10
C LYS A 83 17.66 -4.39 27.61
N VAL A 84 17.55 -5.49 26.88
CA VAL A 84 17.68 -5.54 25.42
C VAL A 84 16.61 -4.71 24.70
N ILE A 85 15.36 -4.76 25.19
CA ILE A 85 14.25 -3.98 24.61
C ILE A 85 14.45 -2.50 24.96
N GLU A 86 14.90 -2.21 26.17
CA GLU A 86 15.27 -0.87 26.60
C GLU A 86 16.36 -0.27 25.70
N HIS A 87 17.43 -1.02 25.39
CA HIS A 87 18.53 -0.57 24.53
C HIS A 87 18.14 -0.47 23.04
N LEU A 88 17.29 -1.33 22.53
CA LEU A 88 16.79 -1.26 21.15
C LEU A 88 15.80 -0.10 20.94
N LEU A 89 15.12 0.30 22.00
CA LEU A 89 14.20 1.44 22.00
C LEU A 89 14.88 2.74 22.43
N LEU A 90 16.08 2.70 23.00
CA LEU A 90 16.84 3.87 23.45
C LEU A 90 16.97 5.00 22.41
N PRO A 91 17.22 4.74 21.11
CA PRO A 91 17.17 5.80 20.10
C PRO A 91 15.78 6.45 19.99
N TYR A 92 14.73 5.68 20.30
CA TYR A 92 13.34 6.13 20.26
C TYR A 92 12.87 6.61 21.65
N THR A 93 13.37 6.06 22.76
CA THR A 93 12.99 6.42 24.13
C THR A 93 13.71 7.67 24.66
N ASN A 94 14.91 8.01 24.17
CA ASN A 94 15.50 9.32 24.43
C ASN A 94 14.64 10.47 23.90
N PHE A 95 13.76 10.17 22.95
CA PHE A 95 12.70 11.07 22.49
C PHE A 95 11.59 11.25 23.55
N TYR A 96 11.40 10.28 24.46
CA TYR A 96 10.31 10.25 25.47
C TYR A 96 10.63 11.01 26.75
N ASN A 97 11.89 11.27 27.07
CA ASN A 97 12.25 12.12 28.18
C ASN A 97 11.81 13.58 28.00
N TYR A 98 11.37 13.95 26.78
CA TYR A 98 10.76 15.25 26.48
C TYR A 98 9.23 15.27 26.59
N PHE A 99 8.58 14.12 26.81
CA PHE A 99 7.12 14.05 26.99
C PHE A 99 6.81 13.47 28.37
N PRO A 100 6.38 14.31 29.35
CA PRO A 100 5.95 13.81 30.65
C PRO A 100 4.76 12.85 30.46
N THR A 101 4.90 11.63 30.97
CA THR A 101 3.75 10.72 31.13
C THR A 101 2.76 11.40 32.07
N PRO A 102 1.48 11.57 31.69
CA PRO A 102 0.49 12.06 32.63
C PRO A 102 0.28 11.01 33.71
N THR A 103 0.82 11.25 34.91
CA THR A 103 0.36 10.53 36.09
C THR A 103 -1.02 11.05 36.41
N SER A 104 -1.92 10.14 36.80
CA SER A 104 -3.36 10.33 37.05
C SER A 104 -3.74 11.46 38.04
N LYS A 105 -2.78 12.21 38.55
CA LYS A 105 -2.98 13.35 39.45
C LYS A 105 -2.93 14.73 38.76
N HIS A 106 -2.62 14.81 37.45
CA HIS A 106 -2.56 16.09 36.72
C HIS A 106 -3.77 16.33 35.81
N GLU A 107 -4.71 15.38 35.69
CA GLU A 107 -5.91 15.56 34.82
C GLU A 107 -6.86 16.66 35.36
N GLU A 108 -6.88 16.94 36.65
CA GLU A 108 -7.80 17.95 37.22
C GLU A 108 -7.37 19.44 36.99
N HIS A 109 -6.12 19.70 36.64
CA HIS A 109 -5.65 21.08 36.45
C HIS A 109 -5.62 21.57 35.00
N TYR A 110 -5.65 20.68 34.01
CA TYR A 110 -5.63 21.05 32.59
C TYR A 110 -7.01 21.21 31.93
N SER A 111 -8.07 20.77 32.62
CA SER A 111 -9.46 20.84 32.09
C SER A 111 -10.07 22.24 32.04
N ARG A 112 -9.31 23.31 32.37
CA ARG A 112 -9.81 24.71 32.36
C ARG A 112 -9.19 25.62 31.32
N ALA A 113 -8.33 25.14 30.43
CA ALA A 113 -7.71 25.97 29.39
C ALA A 113 -8.08 25.43 28.00
N ASN A 114 -9.07 26.07 27.37
CA ASN A 114 -9.49 25.91 25.97
C ASN A 114 -10.06 24.54 25.55
N ASP A 115 -11.34 24.50 25.22
CA ASP A 115 -12.11 23.36 24.72
C ASP A 115 -11.49 22.65 23.50
N ASN A 116 -10.62 23.28 22.72
CA ASN A 116 -9.96 22.68 21.55
C ASN A 116 -8.63 21.99 21.85
N GLY A 117 -7.93 22.31 22.93
CA GLY A 117 -6.61 21.73 23.26
C GLY A 117 -6.70 20.37 23.96
N GLY A 118 -7.78 20.10 24.68
CA GLY A 118 -8.01 18.84 25.37
C GLY A 118 -8.25 17.67 24.41
N ASP A 119 -9.00 17.91 23.35
CA ASP A 119 -9.33 16.89 22.32
C ASP A 119 -8.09 16.48 21.52
N GLU A 120 -7.23 17.43 21.13
CA GLU A 120 -6.01 17.14 20.38
C GLU A 120 -5.02 16.32 21.22
N LEU A 121 -4.82 16.66 22.49
CA LEU A 121 -3.93 15.91 23.38
C LEU A 121 -4.43 14.46 23.58
N THR A 122 -5.72 14.30 23.79
CA THR A 122 -6.37 12.99 23.95
C THR A 122 -6.19 12.12 22.71
N ILE A 123 -6.38 12.69 21.51
CA ILE A 123 -6.16 12.00 20.24
C ILE A 123 -4.69 11.57 20.11
N ARG A 124 -3.75 12.47 20.37
CA ARG A 124 -2.30 12.16 20.29
C ARG A 124 -1.89 11.04 21.27
N MET A 125 -2.44 11.04 22.47
CA MET A 125 -2.19 9.98 23.46
C MET A 125 -2.76 8.63 23.01
N LYS A 126 -3.97 8.58 22.45
CA LYS A 126 -4.54 7.36 21.87
C LYS A 126 -3.67 6.82 20.72
N GLN A 127 -3.23 7.68 19.81
CA GLN A 127 -2.37 7.32 18.69
C GLN A 127 -1.02 6.74 19.17
N LEU A 128 -0.42 7.35 20.17
CA LEU A 128 0.83 6.88 20.76
C LEU A 128 0.67 5.50 21.43
N ARG A 129 -0.42 5.29 22.16
CA ARG A 129 -0.75 3.99 22.78
C ARG A 129 -0.95 2.91 21.72
N SER A 130 -1.64 3.24 20.63
CA SER A 130 -1.83 2.30 19.52
C SER A 130 -0.51 1.91 18.86
N PHE A 131 0.40 2.86 18.66
CA PHE A 131 1.74 2.57 18.17
C PHE A 131 2.50 1.62 19.11
N TYR A 132 2.50 1.89 20.41
CA TYR A 132 3.16 1.00 21.37
C TYR A 132 2.58 -0.39 21.40
N SER A 133 1.24 -0.50 21.32
CA SER A 133 0.58 -1.79 21.18
C SER A 133 1.16 -2.59 20.02
N SER A 134 1.17 -2.00 18.84
CA SER A 134 1.68 -2.64 17.63
C SER A 134 3.19 -2.91 17.70
N ALA A 135 3.98 -1.98 18.25
CA ALA A 135 5.43 -2.14 18.35
C ALA A 135 5.83 -3.25 19.34
N PHE A 136 5.18 -3.35 20.50
CA PHE A 136 5.55 -4.32 21.54
C PHE A 136 4.90 -5.68 21.36
N PHE A 137 3.63 -5.72 20.97
CA PHE A 137 2.84 -6.95 20.89
C PHE A 137 2.64 -7.43 19.46
N GLY A 138 2.85 -6.55 18.47
CA GLY A 138 2.50 -6.83 17.08
C GLY A 138 0.99 -6.84 16.87
N ASN A 139 0.58 -7.59 15.85
CA ASN A 139 -0.80 -7.96 15.58
C ASN A 139 -0.79 -9.46 15.24
N ASP A 140 -1.35 -10.30 16.07
CA ASP A 140 -1.24 -11.77 15.99
C ASP A 140 -1.83 -12.36 14.69
N LYS A 141 -2.64 -11.58 13.95
CA LYS A 141 -3.19 -11.92 12.64
C LYS A 141 -2.33 -11.43 11.48
N MET A 142 -1.41 -10.50 11.74
CA MET A 142 -0.62 -9.89 10.69
C MET A 142 0.90 -10.07 10.88
N PHE A 143 1.42 -9.73 12.06
CA PHE A 143 2.86 -9.83 12.35
C PHE A 143 3.14 -9.99 13.84
N LYS A 144 4.25 -10.65 14.14
CA LYS A 144 4.73 -10.83 15.52
C LYS A 144 6.14 -10.28 15.69
N PRO A 145 6.40 -9.60 16.81
CA PRO A 145 7.76 -9.24 17.17
C PRO A 145 8.59 -10.49 17.50
N ARG A 146 9.88 -10.43 17.18
CA ARG A 146 10.82 -11.54 17.38
C ARG A 146 10.91 -11.98 18.85
N TRP A 147 10.74 -11.08 19.79
CA TRP A 147 10.79 -11.36 21.23
C TRP A 147 9.55 -12.05 21.82
N ILE A 148 8.46 -12.17 21.05
CA ILE A 148 7.24 -12.90 21.46
C ILE A 148 7.15 -14.25 20.75
N GLN A 149 8.00 -14.55 19.77
CA GLN A 149 7.93 -15.80 19.02
C GLN A 149 8.29 -16.99 19.90
N GLU A 150 7.55 -18.09 19.77
CA GLU A 150 7.81 -19.35 20.47
C GLU A 150 9.20 -19.94 20.14
N THR A 151 9.71 -19.64 18.94
CA THR A 151 11.02 -20.04 18.48
C THR A 151 12.19 -19.23 19.06
N ALA A 152 11.90 -18.20 19.86
CA ALA A 152 12.92 -17.34 20.46
C ALA A 152 13.97 -18.12 21.24
N LEU A 153 13.58 -19.16 21.98
CA LEU A 153 14.49 -19.98 22.75
C LEU A 153 15.34 -20.94 21.92
N THR A 154 14.93 -21.25 20.69
CA THR A 154 15.64 -22.14 19.77
C THR A 154 16.47 -21.41 18.73
N ASP A 155 16.36 -20.08 18.66
CA ASP A 155 17.12 -19.22 17.76
C ASP A 155 18.51 -18.93 18.36
N PRO A 156 19.62 -19.43 17.78
CA PRO A 156 20.96 -19.21 18.32
C PRO A 156 21.36 -17.74 18.40
N GLU A 157 20.75 -16.90 17.56
CA GLU A 157 21.06 -15.46 17.50
C GLU A 157 20.12 -14.60 18.34
N TYR A 158 19.13 -15.20 19.03
CA TYR A 158 18.15 -14.46 19.84
C TYR A 158 18.81 -13.53 20.87
N PHE A 159 19.89 -14.02 21.52
CA PHE A 159 20.64 -13.24 22.53
C PHE A 159 21.74 -12.34 21.94
N THR A 160 21.80 -12.23 20.61
CA THR A 160 22.79 -11.38 19.93
C THR A 160 22.08 -10.39 18.99
N PRO A 161 21.36 -9.36 19.52
CA PRO A 161 20.53 -8.43 18.72
C PRO A 161 21.29 -7.71 17.61
N THR A 162 22.60 -7.55 17.76
CA THR A 162 23.48 -6.94 16.74
C THR A 162 23.58 -7.77 15.45
N LYS A 163 23.18 -9.03 15.50
CA LYS A 163 23.11 -9.93 14.32
C LYS A 163 21.70 -10.04 13.75
N TRP A 164 20.70 -9.44 14.36
CA TRP A 164 19.35 -9.52 13.87
C TRP A 164 19.21 -8.78 12.54
N THR A 165 18.60 -9.45 11.57
CA THR A 165 18.31 -8.90 10.25
C THR A 165 16.85 -8.42 10.15
N TYR A 166 16.03 -8.69 11.18
CA TYR A 166 14.63 -8.24 11.29
C TYR A 166 14.20 -8.21 12.75
N MET A 167 13.15 -7.44 13.04
CA MET A 167 12.50 -7.37 14.34
C MET A 167 11.07 -7.95 14.31
N TYR A 168 10.43 -7.91 13.16
CA TYR A 168 9.06 -8.37 12.97
C TYR A 168 8.97 -9.42 11.87
N ASP A 169 8.19 -10.48 12.16
CA ASP A 169 7.87 -11.53 11.20
C ASP A 169 6.37 -11.46 10.88
N HIS A 170 6.04 -11.42 9.60
CA HIS A 170 4.66 -11.35 9.11
C HIS A 170 4.12 -12.70 8.61
N LEU A 171 4.75 -13.82 8.98
CA LEU A 171 4.23 -15.16 8.72
C LEU A 171 2.79 -15.38 9.26
N PRO A 172 2.35 -14.80 10.39
CA PRO A 172 0.95 -14.91 10.82
C PRO A 172 -0.05 -14.47 9.76
N LEU A 173 0.31 -13.50 8.91
CA LEU A 173 -0.53 -13.03 7.81
C LEU A 173 -0.90 -14.16 6.83
N VAL A 174 -0.04 -15.17 6.62
CA VAL A 174 -0.32 -16.31 5.74
C VAL A 174 -1.61 -17.01 6.16
N LYS A 175 -1.71 -17.40 7.45
CA LYS A 175 -2.90 -18.08 8.01
C LYS A 175 -4.15 -17.20 7.94
N THR A 176 -3.98 -15.90 8.12
CA THR A 176 -5.08 -14.95 8.01
C THR A 176 -5.58 -14.86 6.57
N LEU A 177 -4.68 -14.73 5.60
CA LEU A 177 -5.03 -14.65 4.18
C LEU A 177 -5.69 -15.92 3.63
N GLU A 178 -5.32 -17.10 4.13
CA GLU A 178 -5.97 -18.37 3.78
C GLU A 178 -7.47 -18.40 4.05
N LYS A 179 -7.98 -17.56 4.95
CA LYS A 179 -9.43 -17.43 5.20
C LYS A 179 -10.16 -16.72 4.07
N TYR A 180 -9.49 -15.75 3.42
CA TYR A 180 -10.07 -14.79 2.50
C TYR A 180 -9.74 -15.07 1.04
N ILE A 181 -8.55 -15.64 0.76
CA ILE A 181 -8.01 -15.83 -0.58
C ILE A 181 -8.14 -17.29 -1.00
N ASP A 182 -8.64 -17.49 -2.21
CA ASP A 182 -8.56 -18.71 -2.99
C ASP A 182 -7.38 -18.55 -3.98
N TYR A 183 -6.24 -19.13 -3.63
CA TYR A 183 -5.01 -19.02 -4.42
C TYR A 183 -5.10 -19.69 -5.79
N ASP A 184 -6.01 -20.65 -5.98
CA ASP A 184 -6.22 -21.32 -7.28
C ASP A 184 -6.82 -20.36 -8.30
N LYS A 185 -7.46 -19.29 -7.87
CA LYS A 185 -7.90 -18.20 -8.75
C LYS A 185 -6.77 -17.32 -9.24
N LEU A 186 -5.68 -17.21 -8.47
CA LEU A 186 -4.57 -16.28 -8.72
C LEU A 186 -3.47 -16.90 -9.59
N GLN A 187 -3.84 -17.50 -10.72
CA GLN A 187 -2.94 -18.13 -11.68
C GLN A 187 -3.43 -17.92 -13.12
N PRO A 188 -2.60 -18.15 -14.17
CA PRO A 188 -2.94 -17.84 -15.55
C PRO A 188 -4.25 -18.47 -16.08
N ASN A 189 -4.58 -19.67 -15.62
CA ASN A 189 -5.80 -20.38 -15.97
C ASN A 189 -6.88 -20.34 -14.88
N GLY A 190 -6.62 -19.58 -13.81
CA GLY A 190 -7.58 -19.34 -12.75
C GLY A 190 -8.72 -18.45 -13.25
N ASN A 191 -9.74 -18.29 -12.43
CA ASN A 191 -10.85 -17.36 -12.71
C ASN A 191 -10.90 -16.29 -11.61
N PRO A 192 -9.92 -15.36 -11.60
CA PRO A 192 -9.86 -14.30 -10.59
C PRO A 192 -10.99 -13.29 -10.81
N ASN A 193 -11.40 -12.61 -9.73
CA ASN A 193 -12.33 -11.48 -9.82
C ASN A 193 -11.75 -10.32 -10.63
N ALA A 194 -10.41 -10.18 -10.58
CA ALA A 194 -9.64 -9.24 -11.37
C ALA A 194 -8.21 -9.77 -11.53
N ARG A 195 -7.50 -9.37 -12.59
CA ARG A 195 -6.06 -9.64 -12.73
C ARG A 195 -5.31 -8.95 -11.61
N LEU A 196 -4.49 -9.69 -10.87
CA LEU A 196 -3.68 -9.20 -9.77
C LEU A 196 -2.27 -8.87 -10.22
N ILE A 197 -1.77 -7.69 -9.82
CA ILE A 197 -0.38 -7.28 -10.02
C ILE A 197 0.17 -6.80 -8.69
N LEU A 198 1.26 -7.43 -8.22
CA LEU A 198 1.98 -7.07 -7.01
C LEU A 198 3.39 -6.61 -7.37
N THR A 199 3.95 -5.70 -6.58
CA THR A 199 5.32 -5.22 -6.77
C THR A 199 6.17 -5.47 -5.53
N ALA A 200 7.43 -5.82 -5.75
CA ALA A 200 8.45 -5.98 -4.73
C ALA A 200 9.80 -5.50 -5.29
N VAL A 201 10.87 -5.60 -4.50
CA VAL A 201 12.22 -5.21 -4.89
C VAL A 201 13.16 -6.39 -4.65
N ASN A 202 13.95 -6.76 -5.64
CA ASN A 202 15.05 -7.71 -5.47
C ASN A 202 16.14 -7.07 -4.62
N ILE A 203 16.49 -7.71 -3.50
CA ILE A 203 17.46 -7.14 -2.55
C ILE A 203 18.87 -7.08 -3.14
N LEU A 204 19.25 -8.08 -3.94
CA LEU A 204 20.61 -8.21 -4.44
C LEU A 204 20.89 -7.29 -5.64
N THR A 205 19.86 -7.00 -6.46
CA THR A 205 20.02 -6.21 -7.69
C THR A 205 19.40 -4.81 -7.61
N ALA A 206 18.58 -4.54 -6.59
CA ALA A 206 17.74 -3.35 -6.46
C ALA A 206 16.76 -3.16 -7.63
N GLU A 207 16.47 -4.21 -8.39
CA GLU A 207 15.53 -4.16 -9.51
C GLU A 207 14.09 -4.40 -9.03
N PRO A 208 13.09 -3.76 -9.68
CA PRO A 208 11.70 -4.01 -9.38
C PRO A 208 11.29 -5.43 -9.79
N LEU A 209 10.57 -6.12 -8.92
CA LEU A 209 9.90 -7.39 -9.19
C LEU A 209 8.42 -7.12 -9.38
N THR A 210 7.83 -7.70 -10.43
CA THR A 210 6.40 -7.61 -10.71
C THR A 210 5.81 -9.01 -10.80
N PHE A 211 4.89 -9.31 -9.89
CA PHE A 211 4.17 -10.59 -9.85
C PHE A 211 2.78 -10.41 -10.45
N ASP A 212 2.47 -11.14 -11.50
CA ASP A 212 1.30 -10.95 -12.35
C ASP A 212 0.52 -12.27 -12.47
N SER A 213 -0.69 -12.32 -11.95
CA SER A 213 -1.54 -13.51 -11.94
C SER A 213 -1.90 -14.02 -13.34
N SER A 214 -1.77 -13.21 -14.39
CA SER A 214 -1.96 -13.66 -15.77
C SER A 214 -0.75 -14.39 -16.35
N LYS A 215 0.40 -14.34 -15.69
CA LYS A 215 1.67 -14.92 -16.17
C LYS A 215 2.20 -16.05 -15.27
N GLN A 216 1.93 -15.96 -13.97
CA GLN A 216 2.40 -16.90 -12.97
C GLN A 216 1.38 -17.09 -11.86
N GLN A 217 1.50 -18.18 -11.11
CA GLN A 217 0.72 -18.38 -9.90
C GLN A 217 1.20 -17.42 -8.81
N ILE A 218 0.27 -16.68 -8.21
CA ILE A 218 0.54 -15.85 -7.04
C ILE A 218 0.32 -16.69 -5.79
N THR A 219 1.32 -16.69 -4.92
CA THR A 219 1.31 -17.41 -3.64
C THR A 219 1.40 -16.45 -2.47
N SER A 220 1.25 -16.98 -1.25
CA SER A 220 1.44 -16.18 -0.03
C SER A 220 2.83 -15.53 0.04
N LYS A 221 3.89 -16.19 -0.49
CA LYS A 221 5.24 -15.61 -0.54
C LYS A 221 5.30 -14.28 -1.32
N HIS A 222 4.61 -14.17 -2.45
CA HIS A 222 4.55 -12.93 -3.24
C HIS A 222 3.82 -11.82 -2.47
N ILE A 223 2.76 -12.18 -1.71
CA ILE A 223 2.01 -11.22 -0.89
C ILE A 223 2.84 -10.78 0.32
N LEU A 224 3.57 -11.68 0.96
CA LEU A 224 4.51 -11.31 2.02
C LEU A 224 5.65 -10.44 1.48
N ALA A 225 6.20 -10.76 0.32
CA ALA A 225 7.29 -10.00 -0.29
C ALA A 225 6.91 -8.53 -0.57
N THR A 226 5.70 -8.31 -1.12
CA THR A 226 5.22 -6.94 -1.36
C THR A 226 5.04 -6.12 -0.09
N SER A 227 4.92 -6.75 1.10
CA SER A 227 4.69 -6.11 2.39
C SER A 227 5.87 -6.19 3.37
N ALA A 228 7.02 -6.71 2.93
CA ALA A 228 8.24 -6.87 3.73
C ALA A 228 9.06 -5.58 3.78
N TYR A 229 8.58 -4.52 4.44
CA TYR A 229 9.23 -3.21 4.45
C TYR A 229 10.40 -3.17 5.45
N PRO A 230 11.67 -3.06 4.98
CA PRO A 230 12.84 -3.22 5.85
C PRO A 230 13.04 -2.07 6.84
N LEU A 231 12.61 -0.83 6.52
CA LEU A 231 12.72 0.30 7.46
C LEU A 231 11.70 0.22 8.61
N TYR A 232 10.72 -0.69 8.52
CA TYR A 232 9.89 -1.11 9.65
C TYR A 232 10.36 -2.44 10.23
N ASN A 233 11.61 -2.84 9.90
CA ASN A 233 12.29 -4.02 10.41
C ASN A 233 11.60 -5.35 10.12
N PHE A 234 10.88 -5.46 8.98
CA PHE A 234 10.31 -6.71 8.53
C PHE A 234 11.35 -7.59 7.84
N ARG A 235 11.17 -8.91 8.01
CA ARG A 235 12.01 -9.94 7.39
C ARG A 235 11.84 -9.92 5.86
N TRP A 236 12.96 -10.13 5.11
CA TRP A 236 12.88 -10.40 3.67
C TRP A 236 12.22 -11.76 3.37
N ILE A 237 11.73 -11.90 2.16
CA ILE A 237 11.09 -13.14 1.67
C ILE A 237 11.86 -13.68 0.48
N GLU A 238 12.16 -14.97 0.53
CA GLU A 238 12.63 -15.71 -0.62
C GLU A 238 11.42 -16.15 -1.45
N VAL A 239 11.18 -15.47 -2.58
CA VAL A 239 10.02 -15.71 -3.45
C VAL A 239 10.23 -16.90 -4.37
N GLU A 240 11.45 -17.05 -4.89
CA GLU A 240 11.94 -18.13 -5.71
C GLU A 240 13.36 -18.49 -5.26
N ASP A 241 13.91 -19.60 -5.71
CA ASP A 241 15.26 -20.03 -5.36
C ASP A 241 16.30 -18.94 -5.69
N GLY A 242 16.98 -18.43 -4.67
CA GLY A 242 17.99 -17.37 -4.78
C GLY A 242 17.43 -15.96 -5.06
N VAL A 243 16.10 -15.76 -5.10
CA VAL A 243 15.47 -14.44 -5.30
C VAL A 243 14.88 -13.94 -4.00
N TYR A 244 15.57 -13.00 -3.37
CA TYR A 244 15.19 -12.39 -2.10
C TYR A 244 14.53 -11.04 -2.33
N ALA A 245 13.40 -10.82 -1.69
CA ALA A 245 12.58 -9.64 -1.95
C ALA A 245 12.24 -8.86 -0.68
N TRP A 246 12.19 -7.53 -0.84
CA TRP A 246 11.59 -6.58 0.07
C TRP A 246 10.39 -5.87 -0.58
N ASP A 247 9.65 -5.15 0.24
CA ASP A 247 8.50 -4.34 -0.14
C ASP A 247 8.80 -3.41 -1.33
N GLY A 248 7.89 -3.42 -2.30
CA GLY A 248 7.97 -2.57 -3.49
C GLY A 248 7.97 -1.08 -3.19
N GLY A 249 7.46 -0.67 -2.01
CA GLY A 249 7.45 0.72 -1.54
C GLY A 249 8.84 1.36 -1.41
N LEU A 250 9.91 0.57 -1.43
CA LEU A 250 11.28 1.10 -1.52
C LEU A 250 11.56 1.82 -2.84
N LEU A 251 10.93 1.39 -3.94
CA LEU A 251 11.10 1.99 -5.28
C LEU A 251 9.86 2.75 -5.73
N SER A 252 8.67 2.16 -5.55
CA SER A 252 7.39 2.72 -5.98
C SER A 252 6.29 2.29 -5.02
N ASN A 253 5.82 3.23 -4.20
CA ASN A 253 4.74 2.95 -3.25
C ASN A 253 3.36 2.91 -3.92
N THR A 254 3.26 3.45 -5.14
CA THR A 254 2.07 3.43 -6.00
C THR A 254 2.45 2.87 -7.36
N PRO A 255 2.24 1.56 -7.65
CA PRO A 255 2.85 0.87 -8.79
C PRO A 255 2.15 1.16 -10.12
N LEU A 256 1.85 2.42 -10.40
CA LEU A 256 1.15 2.84 -11.63
C LEU A 256 1.97 2.53 -12.88
N ARG A 257 3.26 2.85 -12.88
CA ARG A 257 4.14 2.63 -14.01
C ARG A 257 4.28 1.14 -14.31
N GLU A 258 4.59 0.35 -13.28
CA GLU A 258 4.80 -1.09 -13.37
C GLU A 258 3.55 -1.79 -13.91
N VAL A 259 2.38 -1.29 -13.52
CA VAL A 259 1.08 -1.82 -13.98
C VAL A 259 0.79 -1.42 -15.42
N LEU A 260 1.08 -0.19 -15.82
CA LEU A 260 0.90 0.27 -17.20
C LEU A 260 1.80 -0.51 -18.17
N ASP A 261 3.04 -0.79 -17.77
CA ASP A 261 4.02 -1.51 -18.59
C ASP A 261 3.60 -2.97 -18.89
N VAL A 262 2.87 -3.62 -17.99
CA VAL A 262 2.43 -5.03 -18.15
C VAL A 262 0.96 -5.18 -18.57
N SER A 263 0.19 -4.10 -18.53
CA SER A 263 -1.25 -4.16 -18.84
C SER A 263 -1.53 -4.21 -20.33
N PRO A 264 -2.68 -4.79 -20.75
CA PRO A 264 -3.07 -4.82 -22.16
C PRO A 264 -3.16 -3.43 -22.79
N VAL A 265 -2.89 -3.36 -24.08
CA VAL A 265 -2.98 -2.15 -24.90
C VAL A 265 -4.46 -1.84 -25.20
N ASN A 266 -5.15 -1.25 -24.24
CA ASN A 266 -6.53 -0.76 -24.36
C ASN A 266 -6.73 0.46 -23.50
N ASP A 267 -7.78 1.21 -23.78
CA ASP A 267 -8.15 2.39 -23.01
C ASP A 267 -8.41 2.06 -21.55
N LYS A 268 -7.89 2.90 -20.66
CA LYS A 268 -7.94 2.65 -19.21
C LYS A 268 -8.63 3.78 -18.47
N ARG A 269 -9.53 3.38 -17.57
CA ARG A 269 -9.99 4.20 -16.47
C ARG A 269 -9.26 3.75 -15.20
N ILE A 270 -8.60 4.67 -14.50
CA ILE A 270 -7.75 4.38 -13.35
C ILE A 270 -8.37 4.99 -12.10
N PHE A 271 -8.55 4.18 -11.07
CA PHE A 271 -8.81 4.62 -9.70
C PHE A 271 -7.50 4.49 -8.94
N LEU A 272 -6.97 5.61 -8.49
CA LEU A 272 -5.71 5.69 -7.77
C LEU A 272 -6.00 6.01 -6.31
N VAL A 273 -5.70 5.06 -5.42
CA VAL A 273 -5.94 5.21 -3.98
C VAL A 273 -4.64 5.60 -3.31
N GLU A 274 -4.62 6.78 -2.73
CA GLU A 274 -3.44 7.38 -2.10
C GLU A 274 -3.66 7.53 -0.59
N ASN A 275 -2.76 6.94 0.19
CA ASN A 275 -2.75 7.00 1.65
C ASN A 275 -1.98 8.21 2.18
N TYR A 276 -1.06 8.77 1.38
CA TYR A 276 -0.17 9.85 1.76
C TYR A 276 -0.47 11.12 0.96
N PRO A 277 -0.85 12.23 1.62
CA PRO A 277 -1.18 13.47 0.94
C PRO A 277 0.07 14.13 0.35
N LYS A 278 -0.02 14.54 -0.91
CA LYS A 278 1.06 15.27 -1.60
C LYS A 278 1.18 16.70 -1.12
N ARG A 279 0.05 17.34 -0.79
CA ARG A 279 -0.02 18.75 -0.42
C ARG A 279 -0.48 18.90 1.02
N VAL A 280 0.19 19.78 1.74
CA VAL A 280 -0.22 20.20 3.09
C VAL A 280 -0.32 21.74 3.12
N ASN A 281 -1.14 22.25 4.01
CA ASN A 281 -1.43 23.69 4.07
C ASN A 281 -0.55 24.44 5.08
N ALA A 282 0.27 23.73 5.86
CA ALA A 282 1.13 24.31 6.87
C ALA A 282 2.49 23.63 6.93
N LEU A 283 3.49 24.36 7.40
CA LEU A 283 4.82 23.80 7.68
C LEU A 283 4.78 23.00 8.98
N PRO A 284 5.61 21.93 9.10
CA PRO A 284 5.80 21.20 10.35
C PRO A 284 6.27 22.12 11.47
N LYS A 285 5.72 21.98 12.67
CA LYS A 285 6.00 22.83 13.84
C LYS A 285 6.96 22.18 14.85
N ASN A 286 7.20 20.87 14.73
CA ASN A 286 8.03 20.09 15.64
C ASN A 286 8.69 18.93 14.90
N LEU A 287 9.67 18.26 15.51
CA LEU A 287 10.41 17.15 14.91
C LEU A 287 9.50 15.97 14.49
N PRO A 288 8.55 15.49 15.29
CA PRO A 288 7.59 14.47 14.83
C PRO A 288 6.86 14.84 13.54
N GLU A 289 6.39 16.06 13.41
CA GLU A 289 5.74 16.55 12.19
C GLU A 289 6.71 16.65 11.00
N VAL A 290 7.99 17.00 11.26
CA VAL A 290 9.04 16.98 10.23
C VAL A 290 9.26 15.57 9.70
N TYR A 291 9.44 14.59 10.58
CA TYR A 291 9.61 13.19 10.17
C TYR A 291 8.37 12.63 9.46
N HIS A 292 7.18 12.95 9.96
CA HIS A 292 5.93 12.59 9.32
C HIS A 292 5.85 13.15 7.91
N ARG A 293 6.12 14.45 7.72
CA ARG A 293 6.08 15.07 6.40
C ARG A 293 7.14 14.52 5.45
N ALA A 294 8.35 14.26 5.95
CA ALA A 294 9.41 13.63 5.16
C ALA A 294 8.98 12.24 4.66
N ARG A 295 8.37 11.43 5.53
CA ARG A 295 7.79 10.13 5.17
C ARG A 295 6.73 10.27 4.08
N ASP A 296 5.79 11.20 4.23
CA ASP A 296 4.73 11.41 3.25
C ASP A 296 5.28 11.82 1.89
N ILE A 297 6.31 12.67 1.86
CA ILE A 297 6.98 13.05 0.62
C ILE A 297 7.64 11.83 -0.05
N ILE A 298 8.29 10.96 0.74
CA ILE A 298 8.91 9.74 0.23
C ILE A 298 7.85 8.81 -0.37
N PHE A 299 6.72 8.62 0.31
CA PHE A 299 5.67 7.66 -0.07
C PHE A 299 4.61 8.23 -1.01
N SER A 300 4.45 9.56 -1.10
CA SER A 300 3.43 10.18 -1.97
C SER A 300 3.68 9.98 -3.46
N ASP A 301 4.83 9.43 -3.80
CA ASP A 301 5.25 8.96 -5.11
C ASP A 301 5.15 9.99 -6.27
N LYS A 302 5.88 9.70 -7.32
CA LYS A 302 5.92 10.47 -8.56
C LYS A 302 4.78 10.09 -9.51
N THR A 303 3.62 9.74 -8.99
CA THR A 303 2.47 9.25 -9.77
C THR A 303 2.04 10.24 -10.84
N GLU A 304 2.03 11.55 -10.53
CA GLU A 304 1.71 12.60 -11.50
C GLU A 304 2.68 12.63 -12.67
N HIS A 305 3.97 12.39 -12.42
CA HIS A 305 4.97 12.30 -13.47
C HIS A 305 4.71 11.09 -14.38
N SER A 306 4.44 9.93 -13.80
CA SER A 306 4.10 8.70 -14.55
C SER A 306 2.85 8.87 -15.39
N VAL A 307 1.81 9.52 -14.85
CA VAL A 307 0.59 9.89 -15.58
C VAL A 307 0.89 10.84 -16.73
N THR A 308 1.65 11.91 -16.48
CA THR A 308 2.01 12.90 -17.48
C THR A 308 2.81 12.24 -18.61
N MET A 309 3.81 11.42 -18.29
CA MET A 309 4.59 10.69 -19.29
C MET A 309 3.72 9.73 -20.11
N SER A 310 2.80 9.00 -19.48
CA SER A 310 1.87 8.13 -20.20
C SER A 310 0.96 8.91 -21.16
N LYS A 311 0.45 10.07 -20.73
CA LYS A 311 -0.35 10.97 -21.61
C LYS A 311 0.47 11.49 -22.79
N VAL A 312 1.72 11.91 -22.55
CA VAL A 312 2.63 12.37 -23.61
C VAL A 312 2.92 11.26 -24.60
N ILE A 313 3.22 10.05 -24.14
CA ILE A 313 3.41 8.87 -25.00
C ILE A 313 2.15 8.60 -25.84
N THR A 314 0.97 8.64 -25.23
CA THR A 314 -0.31 8.44 -25.91
C THR A 314 -0.51 9.51 -27.01
N LEU A 315 -0.20 10.78 -26.72
CA LEU A 315 -0.30 11.87 -27.69
C LEU A 315 0.60 11.63 -28.92
N TYR A 316 1.85 11.21 -28.69
CA TYR A 316 2.78 10.88 -29.78
C TYR A 316 2.29 9.66 -30.59
N LEU A 317 1.75 8.65 -29.94
CA LEU A 317 1.23 7.47 -30.64
C LEU A 317 0.03 7.82 -31.52
N ARG A 318 -0.89 8.67 -31.05
CA ARG A 318 -2.00 9.18 -31.86
C ARG A 318 -1.50 9.96 -33.06
N TYR A 319 -0.55 10.86 -32.85
CA TYR A 319 0.03 11.63 -33.94
C TYR A 319 0.72 10.72 -34.98
N ILE A 320 1.46 9.72 -34.55
CA ILE A 320 2.06 8.71 -35.43
C ILE A 320 0.96 7.92 -36.18
N GLU A 321 -0.14 7.56 -35.52
CA GLU A 321 -1.28 6.89 -36.13
C GLU A 321 -1.91 7.76 -37.25
N GLU A 322 -2.19 9.01 -36.95
CA GLU A 322 -2.76 9.97 -37.91
C GLU A 322 -1.85 10.17 -39.12
N LEU A 323 -0.54 10.37 -38.91
CA LEU A 323 0.44 10.47 -39.99
C LEU A 323 0.50 9.17 -40.80
N TYR A 324 0.47 8.01 -40.15
CA TYR A 324 0.50 6.72 -40.83
C TYR A 324 -0.73 6.53 -41.71
N GLN A 325 -1.91 6.84 -41.22
CA GLN A 325 -3.16 6.76 -41.98
C GLN A 325 -3.18 7.75 -43.14
N LEU A 326 -2.68 8.96 -42.93
CA LEU A 326 -2.59 9.99 -43.98
C LEU A 326 -1.64 9.55 -45.11
N ILE A 327 -0.53 8.93 -44.77
CA ILE A 327 0.43 8.38 -45.72
C ILE A 327 -0.17 7.21 -46.50
N GLU A 328 -0.76 6.24 -45.81
CA GLU A 328 -1.35 5.05 -46.45
C GLU A 328 -2.53 5.38 -47.36
N SER A 329 -3.30 6.45 -47.07
CA SER A 329 -4.47 6.84 -47.85
C SER A 329 -4.20 7.83 -48.98
N ASN A 330 -3.13 8.63 -48.94
CA ASN A 330 -2.92 9.73 -49.87
C ASN A 330 -1.61 9.65 -50.69
N MET A 331 -0.68 8.76 -50.32
CA MET A 331 0.60 8.63 -51.04
C MET A 331 0.58 7.43 -52.01
N ASP A 332 1.19 7.64 -53.15
CA ASP A 332 1.45 6.53 -54.13
C ASP A 332 2.59 5.65 -53.59
N LEU A 333 2.25 4.66 -52.81
CA LEU A 333 3.19 3.76 -52.14
C LEU A 333 3.94 2.85 -53.15
N THR A 334 3.56 2.83 -54.42
CA THR A 334 4.28 2.07 -55.46
C THR A 334 5.63 2.70 -55.77
N LYS A 335 5.80 3.98 -55.44
CA LYS A 335 7.07 4.75 -55.60
C LYS A 335 8.03 4.62 -54.44
N VAL A 336 7.62 3.95 -53.37
CA VAL A 336 8.43 3.74 -52.14
C VAL A 336 9.14 2.39 -52.25
N ASP A 337 10.39 2.30 -51.83
CA ASP A 337 11.12 1.04 -51.77
C ASP A 337 10.34 0.01 -50.91
N PRO A 338 9.99 -1.14 -51.45
CA PRO A 338 9.20 -2.17 -50.75
C PRO A 338 9.85 -2.63 -49.44
N LYS A 339 11.19 -2.65 -49.37
CA LYS A 339 11.91 -3.01 -48.15
C LYS A 339 11.74 -1.95 -47.06
N GLN A 340 11.78 -0.70 -47.42
CA GLN A 340 11.59 0.43 -46.50
C GLN A 340 10.15 0.48 -46.00
N LEU A 341 9.17 0.30 -46.88
CA LEU A 341 7.75 0.24 -46.51
C LEU A 341 7.47 -0.90 -45.55
N LYS A 342 7.96 -2.10 -45.85
CA LYS A 342 7.82 -3.28 -44.96
C LYS A 342 8.44 -3.02 -43.57
N ARG A 343 9.58 -2.35 -43.52
CA ARG A 343 10.26 -1.99 -42.26
C ARG A 343 9.43 -1.00 -41.45
N ILE A 344 8.87 0.03 -42.09
CA ILE A 344 8.03 1.04 -41.41
C ILE A 344 6.77 0.39 -40.86
N ARG A 345 6.05 -0.39 -41.69
CA ARG A 345 4.84 -1.14 -41.28
C ARG A 345 5.10 -2.08 -40.09
N LYS A 346 6.25 -2.79 -40.11
CA LYS A 346 6.64 -3.67 -38.99
C LYS A 346 6.90 -2.88 -37.72
N LYS A 347 7.61 -1.72 -37.82
CA LYS A 347 7.86 -0.86 -36.67
C LYS A 347 6.56 -0.29 -36.11
N TYR A 348 5.69 0.24 -36.96
CA TYR A 348 4.40 0.78 -36.56
C TYR A 348 3.55 -0.26 -35.83
N LYS A 349 3.42 -1.47 -36.40
CA LYS A 349 2.70 -2.57 -35.76
C LYS A 349 3.27 -2.93 -34.39
N LYS A 350 4.61 -2.96 -34.28
CA LYS A 350 5.31 -3.21 -33.02
C LYS A 350 4.99 -2.14 -31.98
N TYR A 351 5.12 -0.85 -32.35
CA TYR A 351 4.80 0.27 -31.45
C TYR A 351 3.34 0.23 -30.98
N LYS A 352 2.41 -0.03 -31.87
CA LYS A 352 0.98 -0.13 -31.54
C LYS A 352 0.71 -1.27 -30.55
N GLN A 353 1.39 -2.41 -30.69
CA GLN A 353 1.24 -3.55 -29.80
C GLN A 353 1.89 -3.38 -28.43
N GLU A 354 3.02 -2.65 -28.36
CA GLU A 354 3.81 -2.53 -27.13
C GLU A 354 3.44 -1.34 -26.25
N ARG A 355 2.86 -0.27 -26.80
CA ARG A 355 2.73 1.02 -26.11
C ARG A 355 1.36 1.69 -26.16
N GLY A 356 0.36 1.08 -26.73
CA GLY A 356 -0.89 1.73 -27.10
C GLY A 356 -1.96 1.85 -26.04
N ALA A 357 -1.65 1.79 -24.72
CA ALA A 357 -2.67 1.99 -23.68
C ALA A 357 -2.93 3.49 -23.50
N GLU A 358 -4.16 3.93 -23.80
CA GLU A 358 -4.60 5.28 -23.51
C GLU A 358 -5.21 5.39 -22.11
N ILE A 359 -4.77 6.38 -21.33
CA ILE A 359 -5.43 6.72 -20.07
C ILE A 359 -6.54 7.73 -20.37
N LYS A 360 -7.79 7.29 -20.33
CA LYS A 360 -8.96 8.16 -20.52
C LYS A 360 -9.24 9.00 -19.28
N ASP A 361 -9.39 8.34 -18.14
CA ASP A 361 -9.76 8.97 -16.89
C ASP A 361 -8.87 8.50 -15.75
N ILE A 362 -8.51 9.41 -14.84
CA ILE A 362 -7.87 9.10 -13.57
C ILE A 362 -8.65 9.74 -12.45
N PHE A 363 -9.07 8.91 -11.50
CA PHE A 363 -9.71 9.32 -10.27
C PHE A 363 -8.69 9.21 -9.13
N TYR A 364 -8.25 10.34 -8.61
CA TYR A 364 -7.43 10.39 -7.41
C TYR A 364 -8.36 10.32 -6.19
N ILE A 365 -8.17 9.31 -5.36
CA ILE A 365 -8.92 9.10 -4.13
C ILE A 365 -7.90 9.12 -3.00
N THR A 366 -7.74 10.30 -2.40
CA THR A 366 -6.69 10.57 -1.42
C THR A 366 -7.30 10.70 -0.03
N ARG A 367 -6.67 10.07 0.95
CA ARG A 367 -7.00 10.16 2.36
C ARG A 367 -6.70 11.56 2.90
N ASP A 368 -7.54 12.04 3.83
CA ASP A 368 -7.22 13.23 4.61
C ASP A 368 -6.33 12.89 5.82
N GLU A 369 -5.58 13.86 6.29
CA GLU A 369 -4.77 13.77 7.50
C GLU A 369 -5.08 14.93 8.45
N PRO A 370 -6.20 14.87 9.15
CA PRO A 370 -6.58 15.95 10.07
C PRO A 370 -5.63 16.05 11.27
N PHE A 371 -5.03 14.94 11.69
CA PHE A 371 -4.11 14.85 12.82
C PHE A 371 -2.87 14.04 12.45
N PRO A 372 -1.93 14.62 11.68
CA PRO A 372 -0.75 13.91 11.21
C PRO A 372 0.13 13.46 12.37
N HIS A 373 0.52 12.18 12.37
CA HIS A 373 1.47 11.65 13.31
C HIS A 373 2.34 10.52 12.73
N MET A 374 3.58 10.45 13.17
CA MET A 374 4.62 9.61 12.58
C MET A 374 4.29 8.11 12.56
N TYR A 375 3.41 7.65 13.45
CA TYR A 375 3.15 6.22 13.68
C TYR A 375 1.78 5.75 13.22
N GLU A 376 1.05 6.55 12.46
CA GLU A 376 -0.30 6.23 12.02
C GLU A 376 -0.40 4.92 11.22
N ASN A 377 0.69 4.51 10.54
CA ASN A 377 0.79 3.25 9.80
C ASN A 377 0.68 1.99 10.67
N ALA A 378 0.83 2.13 11.97
CA ALA A 378 0.77 1.04 12.95
C ALA A 378 -0.46 1.13 13.87
N ASP A 379 -1.40 2.01 13.56
CA ASP A 379 -2.65 2.15 14.32
C ASP A 379 -3.72 1.20 13.80
N PHE A 380 -3.82 0.01 14.40
CA PHE A 380 -4.83 -0.99 14.11
C PHE A 380 -6.04 -0.92 15.07
N SER A 381 -6.20 0.16 15.82
CA SER A 381 -7.34 0.29 16.73
C SER A 381 -8.68 0.20 15.99
N PRO A 382 -9.71 -0.40 16.61
CA PRO A 382 -11.02 -0.57 15.97
C PRO A 382 -11.66 0.74 15.51
N GLU A 383 -11.42 1.84 16.24
CA GLU A 383 -11.93 3.16 15.91
C GLU A 383 -11.26 3.69 14.63
N THR A 384 -9.92 3.64 14.55
CA THR A 384 -9.15 4.11 13.39
C THR A 384 -9.50 3.31 12.13
N ILE A 385 -9.55 1.98 12.23
CA ILE A 385 -9.89 1.12 11.09
C ILE A 385 -11.30 1.43 10.56
N LYS A 386 -12.32 1.51 11.42
CA LYS A 386 -13.70 1.81 11.01
C LYS A 386 -13.82 3.21 10.39
N ASN A 387 -13.16 4.21 10.98
CA ASN A 387 -13.17 5.57 10.45
C ASN A 387 -12.48 5.66 9.09
N SER A 388 -11.36 4.97 8.91
CA SER A 388 -10.62 4.89 7.65
C SER A 388 -11.46 4.26 6.53
N ILE A 389 -12.17 3.15 6.82
CA ILE A 389 -13.11 2.52 5.86
C ILE A 389 -14.21 3.51 5.47
N LYS A 390 -14.84 4.18 6.46
CA LYS A 390 -15.90 5.17 6.20
C LYS A 390 -15.40 6.35 5.36
N GLU A 391 -14.20 6.84 5.65
CA GLU A 391 -13.56 7.92 4.89
C GLU A 391 -13.34 7.49 3.43
N GLY A 392 -12.82 6.29 3.18
CA GLY A 392 -12.63 5.76 1.84
C GLY A 392 -13.92 5.70 1.03
N GLU A 393 -15.04 5.29 1.64
CA GLU A 393 -16.37 5.34 0.98
C GLU A 393 -16.75 6.78 0.61
N MET A 394 -16.60 7.73 1.53
CA MET A 394 -16.97 9.14 1.30
C MET A 394 -16.11 9.79 0.21
N LYS A 395 -14.79 9.62 0.27
CA LYS A 395 -13.85 10.19 -0.71
C LYS A 395 -14.09 9.64 -2.11
N THR A 396 -14.41 8.37 -2.24
CA THR A 396 -14.76 7.77 -3.53
C THR A 396 -16.02 8.38 -4.12
N ILE A 397 -17.05 8.59 -3.28
CA ILE A 397 -18.30 9.24 -3.71
C ILE A 397 -18.03 10.65 -4.20
N GLN A 398 -17.18 11.40 -3.51
CA GLN A 398 -16.80 12.77 -3.89
C GLN A 398 -16.03 12.80 -5.21
N ALA A 399 -15.02 11.93 -5.37
CA ALA A 399 -14.20 11.84 -6.58
C ALA A 399 -15.06 11.51 -7.82
N LEU A 400 -16.01 10.57 -7.69
CA LEU A 400 -16.92 10.21 -8.78
C LEU A 400 -17.90 11.34 -9.15
N LYS A 401 -18.35 12.15 -8.18
CA LYS A 401 -19.23 13.32 -8.43
C LYS A 401 -18.50 14.51 -9.07
N GLY A 402 -17.22 14.71 -8.71
CA GLY A 402 -16.42 15.84 -9.20
C GLY A 402 -16.18 15.79 -10.71
N GLN A 403 -16.02 14.62 -11.30
CA GLN A 403 -15.83 14.49 -12.75
C GLN A 403 -17.14 14.64 -13.56
N ILE A 404 -18.31 14.32 -13.01
CA ILE A 404 -19.60 14.54 -13.70
C ILE A 404 -19.85 16.03 -13.93
N ARG A 405 -19.23 16.92 -13.15
CA ARG A 405 -19.37 18.39 -13.31
C ARG A 405 -18.35 19.02 -14.26
N SER A 406 -17.33 18.26 -14.69
CA SER A 406 -16.25 18.74 -15.59
C SER A 406 -16.39 18.25 -17.02
N MET A 407 -17.41 17.43 -17.31
CA MET A 407 -17.88 17.07 -18.64
C MET A 407 -19.09 17.91 -19.03
#